data_9a9125ae524cda47369a2e4866d449fe
#
_entry.id   9a9125ae524cda47369a2e4866d449fe
#
_cell.length_a   1.000
_cell.length_b   1.000
_cell.length_c   1.000
_cell.angle_alpha   90.00
_cell.angle_beta   90.00
_cell.angle_gamma   90.00
#
_symmetry.space_group_name_H-M   'P 1'
#
loop_
_entity.id
_entity.type
_entity.pdbx_description
1 polymer ?
#
loop_
_entity_poly.entity_id
_entity_poly.type
_entity_poly.pdbx_seq_one_letter_code
_entity_poly.pdbx_strand_id
1 'polypeptide(L)'
;YIRDNNVYIASSDKNQGEEVPLSIDGTFDCFYDANLIWSPDSKKIATLKTRQANCRRIPLLESAPKTQLQPLLHWRNYAKPGDVLPVSVPVLFDVEHCKQIPLDTRGYENQFSLSLTGWREDSRGFTFEFNRRGHQQYIVGEVNAQNGMIRHLVDEKSDTFISYINNYRYDLNDGMEILWMSERDGWRHLYRIDGKTGEVKNQITRGEWVVRKVIFVDAGQQRIYFMASGLNKKEDPYNQHYCCVNFDGTGFQDLTPENANHKVILSKDRSYFVDVYSRPDLPPVSVLRKLGEKKVIATLEKCDISDLKAQGWQMPEVFCAKGRDGKTDIWGTIYRPFNFDPSKSYPVVENIYAGPHDSHVSKDFNPIEWSSSSLAELGYIVVRIDGMGTNNRSKKFHDVCWKNLKDAGFPDRIKWIQAAARKYKYMDTSRVGIYGWSAGGQNAMAALLFHNDFYKAA
;
A
#
# COMPACT_ATOMS: atom_id res chain seq x y z
N TYR A 1 -25.57 2.88 21.90
CA TYR A 1 -25.08 1.50 21.96
C TYR A 1 -25.93 0.59 21.07
N ILE A 2 -25.41 -0.62 20.80
CA ILE A 2 -26.14 -1.65 20.06
C ILE A 2 -26.71 -2.68 21.03
N ARG A 3 -28.01 -3.02 20.86
CA ARG A 3 -28.68 -4.14 21.51
C ARG A 3 -29.58 -4.84 20.49
N ASP A 4 -29.55 -6.17 20.48
CA ASP A 4 -30.34 -7.00 19.56
C ASP A 4 -30.23 -6.53 18.06
N ASN A 5 -29.01 -6.22 17.63
CA ASN A 5 -28.69 -5.71 16.30
C ASN A 5 -29.27 -4.32 15.95
N ASN A 6 -29.83 -3.60 16.93
CA ASN A 6 -30.42 -2.27 16.75
C ASN A 6 -29.70 -1.19 17.55
N VAL A 7 -29.84 0.05 17.10
CA VAL A 7 -29.26 1.24 17.73
C VAL A 7 -30.21 1.75 18.82
N TYR A 8 -29.65 1.98 20.01
CA TYR A 8 -30.36 2.56 21.16
C TYR A 8 -29.60 3.77 21.70
N ILE A 9 -30.33 4.72 22.24
CA ILE A 9 -29.82 5.80 23.07
C ILE A 9 -30.38 5.69 24.48
N ALA A 10 -29.59 6.12 25.46
CA ALA A 10 -30.04 6.23 26.86
C ALA A 10 -29.46 7.50 27.45
N SER A 11 -30.17 8.09 28.43
CA SER A 11 -29.60 9.18 29.21
C SER A 11 -28.40 8.69 30.05
N SER A 12 -27.39 9.51 30.16
CA SER A 12 -26.26 9.25 31.07
C SER A 12 -26.64 9.43 32.57
N ASP A 13 -27.75 10.08 32.85
CA ASP A 13 -28.27 10.22 34.21
C ASP A 13 -28.93 8.91 34.62
N LYS A 14 -28.32 8.18 35.56
CA LYS A 14 -28.78 6.88 36.07
C LYS A 14 -30.18 6.90 36.70
N ASN A 15 -30.74 8.07 37.03
CA ASN A 15 -32.02 8.25 37.65
C ASN A 15 -33.16 8.58 36.66
N GLN A 16 -32.88 8.79 35.37
CA GLN A 16 -33.90 9.16 34.38
C GLN A 16 -33.76 8.39 33.04
N GLY A 17 -33.13 7.23 33.07
CA GLY A 17 -32.72 6.56 31.85
C GLY A 17 -33.79 5.72 31.19
N GLU A 18 -34.75 6.34 30.51
CA GLU A 18 -35.55 5.62 29.51
C GLU A 18 -34.69 5.33 28.29
N GLU A 19 -34.55 4.04 27.95
CA GLU A 19 -33.83 3.63 26.73
C GLU A 19 -34.74 3.79 25.52
N VAL A 20 -34.28 4.49 24.52
CA VAL A 20 -35.05 4.75 23.30
C VAL A 20 -34.40 4.05 22.10
N PRO A 21 -35.12 3.19 21.37
CA PRO A 21 -34.62 2.63 20.13
C PRO A 21 -34.60 3.69 19.02
N LEU A 22 -33.46 3.82 18.32
CA LEU A 22 -33.34 4.61 17.09
C LEU A 22 -33.62 3.75 15.86
N SER A 23 -33.52 2.42 15.99
CA SER A 23 -33.87 1.44 14.96
C SER A 23 -34.57 0.23 15.59
N ILE A 24 -35.39 -0.45 14.77
CA ILE A 24 -36.14 -1.66 15.18
C ILE A 24 -36.10 -2.78 14.13
N ASP A 25 -35.33 -2.55 13.04
CA ASP A 25 -35.28 -3.40 11.86
C ASP A 25 -33.93 -4.13 11.71
N GLY A 26 -33.12 -4.11 12.77
CA GLY A 26 -31.88 -4.88 12.85
C GLY A 26 -32.17 -6.35 13.12
N THR A 27 -31.49 -7.23 12.40
CA THR A 27 -31.58 -8.70 12.54
C THR A 27 -30.17 -9.30 12.57
N PHE A 28 -30.07 -10.60 12.90
CA PHE A 28 -28.79 -11.30 12.86
C PHE A 28 -28.10 -11.23 11.48
N ASP A 29 -28.86 -11.27 10.39
CA ASP A 29 -28.35 -11.22 9.03
C ASP A 29 -28.24 -9.78 8.48
N CYS A 30 -28.79 -8.80 9.16
CA CYS A 30 -28.75 -7.39 8.76
C CYS A 30 -28.76 -6.50 10.02
N PHE A 31 -27.59 -6.13 10.49
CA PHE A 31 -27.39 -5.47 11.78
C PHE A 31 -26.73 -4.10 11.64
N TYR A 32 -26.86 -3.30 12.69
CA TYR A 32 -26.15 -2.04 12.82
C TYR A 32 -24.81 -2.24 13.50
N ASP A 33 -23.76 -1.60 12.94
CA ASP A 33 -22.40 -1.70 13.47
C ASP A 33 -22.26 -0.95 14.80
N ALA A 34 -21.44 -1.48 15.69
CA ALA A 34 -21.17 -0.87 17.00
C ALA A 34 -20.34 0.43 16.91
N ASN A 35 -19.77 0.75 15.75
CA ASN A 35 -19.09 2.00 15.51
C ASN A 35 -20.11 3.13 15.27
N LEU A 36 -20.62 3.68 16.36
CA LEU A 36 -21.55 4.80 16.37
C LEU A 36 -20.79 6.11 16.48
N ILE A 37 -20.88 6.97 15.47
CA ILE A 37 -20.15 8.23 15.40
C ILE A 37 -21.13 9.40 15.63
N TRP A 38 -21.00 10.08 16.77
CA TRP A 38 -21.77 11.27 17.06
C TRP A 38 -21.34 12.48 16.23
N SER A 39 -22.32 13.29 15.80
CA SER A 39 -22.03 14.62 15.28
C SER A 39 -21.42 15.51 16.38
N PRO A 40 -20.55 16.47 16.02
CA PRO A 40 -19.94 17.39 16.99
C PRO A 40 -20.96 18.14 17.89
N ASP A 41 -22.13 18.46 17.34
CA ASP A 41 -23.21 19.12 18.08
C ASP A 41 -24.07 18.14 18.92
N SER A 42 -23.73 16.84 18.91
CA SER A 42 -24.42 15.77 19.64
C SER A 42 -25.90 15.54 19.27
N LYS A 43 -26.35 16.02 18.09
CA LYS A 43 -27.74 15.91 17.65
C LYS A 43 -28.00 14.72 16.72
N LYS A 44 -26.95 14.14 16.17
CA LYS A 44 -27.06 13.05 15.19
C LYS A 44 -26.05 11.94 15.44
N ILE A 45 -26.38 10.75 14.96
CA ILE A 45 -25.51 9.58 14.98
C ILE A 45 -25.41 9.02 13.56
N ALA A 46 -24.18 8.79 13.10
CA ALA A 46 -23.91 8.04 11.89
C ALA A 46 -23.34 6.65 12.25
N THR A 47 -23.76 5.63 11.53
CA THR A 47 -23.23 4.28 11.60
C THR A 47 -23.38 3.56 10.27
N LEU A 48 -23.00 2.29 10.22
CA LEU A 48 -23.26 1.40 9.10
C LEU A 48 -24.36 0.40 9.45
N LYS A 49 -25.17 0.06 8.47
CA LYS A 49 -26.05 -1.12 8.50
C LYS A 49 -25.46 -2.15 7.56
N THR A 50 -25.09 -3.31 8.10
CA THR A 50 -24.37 -4.36 7.38
C THR A 50 -25.28 -5.56 7.17
N ARG A 51 -25.51 -5.91 5.90
CA ARG A 51 -26.15 -7.17 5.51
C ARG A 51 -25.08 -8.24 5.32
N GLN A 52 -25.17 -9.31 6.09
CA GLN A 52 -24.25 -10.45 6.02
C GLN A 52 -24.33 -11.16 4.66
N ALA A 53 -23.24 -11.79 4.30
CA ALA A 53 -23.18 -12.72 3.19
C ALA A 53 -23.15 -14.16 3.73
N ASN A 54 -23.78 -15.08 3.01
CA ASN A 54 -23.61 -16.49 3.28
C ASN A 54 -22.21 -16.92 2.81
N CYS A 55 -21.26 -16.81 3.70
CA CYS A 55 -19.85 -17.02 3.42
C CYS A 55 -19.53 -18.53 3.46
N ARG A 56 -18.72 -19.00 2.51
CA ARG A 56 -18.19 -20.38 2.56
C ARG A 56 -17.34 -20.56 3.81
N ARG A 57 -17.33 -21.79 4.31
CA ARG A 57 -16.53 -22.17 5.47
C ARG A 57 -15.39 -23.08 5.04
N ILE A 58 -14.23 -22.91 5.67
CA ILE A 58 -13.09 -23.81 5.51
C ILE A 58 -12.83 -24.55 6.83
N PRO A 59 -12.42 -25.82 6.78
CA PRO A 59 -11.98 -26.56 7.94
C PRO A 59 -10.55 -26.14 8.32
N LEU A 60 -10.32 -25.94 9.61
CA LEU A 60 -9.01 -25.73 10.20
C LEU A 60 -8.78 -26.86 11.21
N LEU A 61 -7.69 -27.62 11.00
CA LEU A 61 -7.31 -28.71 11.90
C LEU A 61 -6.32 -28.21 12.94
N GLU A 62 -6.70 -28.23 14.22
CA GLU A 62 -5.79 -28.08 15.33
C GLU A 62 -5.19 -29.45 15.64
N SER A 63 -3.95 -29.70 15.15
CA SER A 63 -3.32 -31.01 15.19
C SER A 63 -2.91 -31.45 16.60
N ALA A 64 -2.63 -30.50 17.49
CA ALA A 64 -2.20 -30.76 18.87
C ALA A 64 -2.93 -29.86 19.88
N PRO A 65 -4.23 -30.07 20.12
CA PRO A 65 -4.98 -29.28 21.09
C PRO A 65 -4.48 -29.56 22.52
N LYS A 66 -4.51 -28.55 23.37
CA LYS A 66 -4.07 -28.70 24.78
C LYS A 66 -5.07 -29.47 25.65
N THR A 67 -6.29 -29.66 25.18
CA THR A 67 -7.41 -30.22 25.95
C THR A 67 -7.63 -31.71 25.71
N GLN A 68 -7.04 -32.28 24.65
CA GLN A 68 -7.22 -33.68 24.27
C GLN A 68 -6.08 -34.16 23.35
N LEU A 69 -5.93 -35.49 23.22
CA LEU A 69 -4.92 -36.11 22.34
C LEU A 69 -5.32 -36.09 20.87
N GLN A 70 -6.61 -36.16 20.57
CA GLN A 70 -7.13 -36.17 19.21
C GLN A 70 -7.15 -34.76 18.62
N PRO A 71 -6.89 -34.59 17.33
CA PRO A 71 -7.05 -33.30 16.65
C PRO A 71 -8.46 -32.74 16.78
N LEU A 72 -8.57 -31.41 16.83
CA LEU A 72 -9.85 -30.68 16.81
C LEU A 72 -10.07 -30.05 15.46
N LEU A 73 -11.31 -30.18 14.94
CA LEU A 73 -11.73 -29.55 13.69
C LEU A 73 -12.52 -28.29 14.00
N HIS A 74 -12.00 -27.16 13.53
CA HIS A 74 -12.64 -25.86 13.60
C HIS A 74 -13.18 -25.45 12.23
N TRP A 75 -14.28 -24.73 12.19
CA TRP A 75 -14.84 -24.17 10.97
C TRP A 75 -14.74 -22.65 11.00
N ARG A 76 -14.12 -22.07 9.98
CA ARG A 76 -13.96 -20.61 9.84
C ARG A 76 -14.64 -20.12 8.57
N ASN A 77 -15.40 -19.02 8.68
CA ASN A 77 -15.90 -18.32 7.52
C ASN A 77 -14.71 -17.76 6.73
N TYR A 78 -14.69 -18.06 5.44
CA TYR A 78 -13.58 -17.65 4.55
C TYR A 78 -14.11 -17.44 3.14
N ALA A 79 -14.34 -16.17 2.79
CA ALA A 79 -14.76 -15.80 1.43
C ALA A 79 -13.64 -16.06 0.44
N LYS A 80 -13.93 -16.82 -0.60
CA LYS A 80 -13.03 -17.06 -1.72
C LYS A 80 -13.32 -16.08 -2.86
N PRO A 81 -12.37 -15.87 -3.80
CA PRO A 81 -12.65 -15.09 -5.00
C PRO A 81 -13.93 -15.60 -5.70
N GLY A 82 -14.85 -14.68 -6.01
CA GLY A 82 -16.17 -15.01 -6.56
C GLY A 82 -17.30 -15.16 -5.55
N ASP A 83 -17.01 -15.33 -4.25
CA ASP A 83 -18.05 -15.42 -3.21
C ASP A 83 -18.76 -14.07 -3.01
N VAL A 84 -19.99 -14.14 -2.51
CA VAL A 84 -20.72 -12.95 -2.08
C VAL A 84 -20.05 -12.37 -0.85
N LEU A 85 -19.89 -11.04 -0.81
CA LEU A 85 -19.35 -10.31 0.33
C LEU A 85 -20.47 -9.63 1.13
N PRO A 86 -20.29 -9.36 2.43
CA PRO A 86 -21.19 -8.49 3.18
C PRO A 86 -21.33 -7.12 2.52
N VAL A 87 -22.50 -6.50 2.67
CA VAL A 87 -22.78 -5.18 2.12
C VAL A 87 -23.15 -4.25 3.26
N SER A 88 -22.39 -3.17 3.41
CA SER A 88 -22.60 -2.12 4.40
C SER A 88 -23.09 -0.84 3.73
N VAL A 89 -24.04 -0.17 4.33
CA VAL A 89 -24.55 1.13 3.88
C VAL A 89 -24.51 2.14 5.03
N PRO A 90 -24.23 3.42 4.76
CA PRO A 90 -24.30 4.45 5.79
C PRO A 90 -25.74 4.67 6.25
N VAL A 91 -25.90 4.94 7.53
CA VAL A 91 -27.17 5.27 8.16
C VAL A 91 -27.00 6.51 9.02
N LEU A 92 -28.03 7.34 9.06
CA LEU A 92 -28.07 8.60 9.79
C LEU A 92 -29.32 8.63 10.70
N PHE A 93 -29.10 8.91 11.98
CA PHE A 93 -30.17 9.09 12.96
C PHE A 93 -30.21 10.52 13.46
N ASP A 94 -31.42 11.07 13.58
CA ASP A 94 -31.71 12.28 14.32
C ASP A 94 -32.07 11.88 15.76
N VAL A 95 -31.24 12.30 16.71
CA VAL A 95 -31.35 11.90 18.12
C VAL A 95 -32.51 12.64 18.80
N GLU A 96 -32.69 13.91 18.47
CA GLU A 96 -33.75 14.74 19.08
C GLU A 96 -35.15 14.24 18.72
N HIS A 97 -35.33 13.80 17.48
CA HIS A 97 -36.63 13.29 16.99
C HIS A 97 -36.73 11.76 17.01
N CYS A 98 -35.71 11.07 17.55
CA CYS A 98 -35.66 9.60 17.62
C CYS A 98 -36.01 8.91 16.30
N LYS A 99 -35.47 9.39 15.16
CA LYS A 99 -35.81 8.86 13.85
C LYS A 99 -34.59 8.72 12.93
N GLN A 100 -34.69 7.78 12.00
CA GLN A 100 -33.72 7.65 10.92
C GLN A 100 -33.99 8.68 9.83
N ILE A 101 -32.95 9.33 9.33
CA ILE A 101 -32.98 10.18 8.14
C ILE A 101 -32.70 9.28 6.93
N PRO A 102 -33.62 9.22 5.93
CA PRO A 102 -33.43 8.34 4.77
C PRO A 102 -32.25 8.77 3.91
N LEU A 103 -31.45 7.79 3.47
CA LEU A 103 -30.36 7.98 2.54
C LEU A 103 -30.62 7.18 1.26
N ASP A 104 -30.26 7.73 0.10
CA ASP A 104 -30.23 6.96 -1.14
C ASP A 104 -28.87 6.25 -1.28
N THR A 105 -28.83 4.98 -0.91
CA THR A 105 -27.63 4.15 -0.93
C THR A 105 -27.55 3.24 -2.15
N ARG A 106 -28.40 3.43 -3.15
CA ARG A 106 -28.32 2.67 -4.40
C ARG A 106 -26.99 2.92 -5.12
N GLY A 107 -26.40 1.87 -5.65
CA GLY A 107 -25.11 1.93 -6.34
C GLY A 107 -23.89 1.57 -5.48
N TYR A 108 -24.09 1.36 -4.16
CA TYR A 108 -22.99 0.92 -3.29
C TYR A 108 -23.03 -0.59 -2.96
N GLU A 109 -23.89 -1.37 -3.61
CA GLU A 109 -24.10 -2.81 -3.31
C GLU A 109 -22.92 -3.68 -3.75
N ASN A 110 -22.26 -3.32 -4.85
CA ASN A 110 -21.11 -4.09 -5.36
C ASN A 110 -19.80 -3.56 -4.76
N GLN A 111 -19.65 -3.75 -3.45
CA GLN A 111 -18.53 -3.23 -2.69
C GLN A 111 -17.48 -4.30 -2.37
N PHE A 112 -16.21 -3.86 -2.33
CA PHE A 112 -15.15 -4.52 -1.60
C PHE A 112 -15.15 -4.05 -0.15
N SER A 113 -15.31 -2.74 0.07
CA SER A 113 -15.45 -2.13 1.39
C SER A 113 -16.23 -0.82 1.32
N LEU A 114 -16.89 -0.50 2.42
CA LEU A 114 -17.44 0.82 2.71
C LEU A 114 -17.14 1.15 4.18
N SER A 115 -16.60 2.33 4.47
CA SER A 115 -16.25 2.76 5.82
C SER A 115 -16.58 4.23 6.03
N LEU A 116 -17.06 4.57 7.23
CA LEU A 116 -17.22 5.97 7.64
C LEU A 116 -15.85 6.57 7.98
N THR A 117 -15.64 7.82 7.58
CA THR A 117 -14.35 8.52 7.80
C THR A 117 -14.45 9.68 8.79
N GLY A 118 -15.64 10.16 9.11
CA GLY A 118 -15.86 11.14 10.16
C GLY A 118 -16.86 12.23 9.81
N TRP A 119 -17.21 13.03 10.82
CA TRP A 119 -18.08 14.19 10.71
C TRP A 119 -17.30 15.44 10.29
N ARG A 120 -18.01 16.39 9.68
CA ARG A 120 -17.56 17.78 9.54
C ARG A 120 -17.65 18.47 10.89
N GLU A 121 -16.72 19.39 11.15
CA GLU A 121 -16.62 20.10 12.45
C GLU A 121 -17.89 20.87 12.80
N ASP A 122 -18.58 21.41 11.80
CA ASP A 122 -19.85 22.15 11.96
C ASP A 122 -21.10 21.25 11.95
N SER A 123 -20.94 19.94 11.98
CA SER A 123 -22.04 18.96 11.94
C SER A 123 -22.90 18.95 10.67
N ARG A 124 -22.50 19.68 9.59
CA ARG A 124 -23.27 19.74 8.35
C ARG A 124 -23.39 18.41 7.61
N GLY A 125 -22.49 17.46 7.89
CA GLY A 125 -22.46 16.16 7.25
C GLY A 125 -21.35 15.27 7.75
N PHE A 126 -21.35 14.04 7.28
CA PHE A 126 -20.27 13.07 7.52
C PHE A 126 -19.81 12.46 6.20
N THR A 127 -18.59 11.93 6.20
CA THR A 127 -17.99 11.34 5.00
C THR A 127 -17.79 9.84 5.15
N PHE A 128 -17.81 9.15 4.00
CA PHE A 128 -17.50 7.74 3.90
C PHE A 128 -16.64 7.48 2.65
N GLU A 129 -15.95 6.36 2.66
CA GLU A 129 -15.18 5.88 1.52
C GLU A 129 -15.76 4.55 1.04
N PHE A 130 -15.96 4.44 -0.27
CA PHE A 130 -16.46 3.25 -0.94
C PHE A 130 -15.42 2.76 -1.95
N ASN A 131 -15.06 1.49 -1.83
CA ASN A 131 -14.22 0.79 -2.79
C ASN A 131 -15.06 -0.28 -3.47
N ARG A 132 -15.26 -0.13 -4.77
CA ARG A 132 -16.02 -1.09 -5.56
C ARG A 132 -15.28 -2.43 -5.64
N ARG A 133 -16.00 -3.54 -5.59
CA ARG A 133 -15.43 -4.85 -5.84
C ARG A 133 -14.81 -4.91 -7.23
N GLY A 134 -13.55 -5.34 -7.32
CA GLY A 134 -12.72 -5.26 -8.52
C GLY A 134 -11.90 -3.98 -8.60
N HIS A 135 -12.07 -3.05 -7.65
CA HIS A 135 -11.26 -1.83 -7.47
C HIS A 135 -11.26 -0.87 -8.65
N GLN A 136 -12.26 -0.95 -9.55
CA GLN A 136 -12.36 -0.07 -10.72
C GLN A 136 -13.00 1.29 -10.42
N GLN A 137 -13.53 1.46 -9.21
CA GLN A 137 -14.09 2.72 -8.74
C GLN A 137 -13.81 2.89 -7.25
N TYR A 138 -13.42 4.11 -6.88
CA TYR A 138 -13.25 4.53 -5.49
C TYR A 138 -13.94 5.87 -5.28
N ILE A 139 -14.86 5.93 -4.32
CA ILE A 139 -15.66 7.12 -4.03
C ILE A 139 -15.36 7.62 -2.62
N VAL A 140 -15.17 8.94 -2.50
CA VAL A 140 -15.34 9.65 -1.23
C VAL A 140 -16.70 10.32 -1.30
N GLY A 141 -17.65 9.82 -0.50
CA GLY A 141 -19.00 10.38 -0.40
C GLY A 141 -19.15 11.27 0.83
N GLU A 142 -20.01 12.28 0.73
CA GLU A 142 -20.45 13.09 1.87
C GLU A 142 -21.97 13.06 1.97
N VAL A 143 -22.46 12.73 3.16
CA VAL A 143 -23.89 12.75 3.48
C VAL A 143 -24.25 14.07 4.14
N ASN A 144 -25.22 14.78 3.61
CA ASN A 144 -25.78 15.98 4.23
C ASN A 144 -26.60 15.60 5.45
N ALA A 145 -26.27 16.16 6.61
CA ALA A 145 -26.88 15.79 7.89
C ALA A 145 -28.34 16.25 8.05
N GLN A 146 -28.82 17.20 7.25
CA GLN A 146 -30.21 17.69 7.35
C GLN A 146 -31.19 16.87 6.53
N ASN A 147 -30.80 16.48 5.30
CA ASN A 147 -31.72 15.88 4.34
C ASN A 147 -31.26 14.50 3.82
N GLY A 148 -30.11 13.99 4.25
CA GLY A 148 -29.59 12.69 3.84
C GLY A 148 -29.07 12.61 2.38
N MET A 149 -29.02 13.72 1.66
CA MET A 149 -28.48 13.72 0.30
C MET A 149 -27.00 13.31 0.31
N ILE A 150 -26.62 12.40 -0.60
CA ILE A 150 -25.25 11.97 -0.81
C ILE A 150 -24.68 12.69 -2.03
N ARG A 151 -23.49 13.26 -1.89
CA ARG A 151 -22.72 13.79 -3.01
C ARG A 151 -21.33 13.16 -3.04
N HIS A 152 -20.74 13.05 -4.21
CA HIS A 152 -19.38 12.54 -4.35
C HIS A 152 -18.39 13.73 -4.33
N LEU A 153 -17.48 13.67 -3.37
CA LEU A 153 -16.34 14.60 -3.28
C LEU A 153 -15.20 14.14 -4.19
N VAL A 154 -15.03 12.83 -4.32
CA VAL A 154 -14.14 12.17 -5.25
C VAL A 154 -14.87 10.99 -5.87
N ASP A 155 -14.77 10.84 -7.18
CA ASP A 155 -15.20 9.64 -7.92
C ASP A 155 -14.06 9.23 -8.86
N GLU A 156 -13.16 8.41 -8.32
CA GLU A 156 -12.01 7.90 -9.06
C GLU A 156 -12.41 6.66 -9.83
N LYS A 157 -12.09 6.60 -11.12
CA LYS A 157 -12.40 5.45 -12.00
C LYS A 157 -11.17 4.97 -12.76
N SER A 158 -11.13 3.69 -13.05
CA SER A 158 -10.08 3.06 -13.83
C SER A 158 -10.65 1.90 -14.65
N ASP A 159 -10.18 1.72 -15.88
CA ASP A 159 -10.53 0.56 -16.71
C ASP A 159 -9.92 -0.74 -16.17
N THR A 160 -8.85 -0.63 -15.42
CA THR A 160 -8.18 -1.73 -14.74
C THR A 160 -8.52 -1.75 -13.25
N PHE A 161 -7.67 -1.20 -12.41
CA PHE A 161 -7.91 -1.07 -10.98
C PHE A 161 -7.23 0.18 -10.42
N ILE A 162 -7.72 0.64 -9.28
CA ILE A 162 -7.15 1.74 -8.50
C ILE A 162 -6.28 1.11 -7.41
N SER A 163 -5.05 1.60 -7.25
CA SER A 163 -4.14 1.18 -6.17
C SER A 163 -4.58 1.76 -4.82
N TYR A 164 -5.69 1.27 -4.29
CA TYR A 164 -6.34 1.79 -3.09
C TYR A 164 -5.50 1.66 -1.80
N ILE A 165 -4.53 0.74 -1.77
CA ILE A 165 -3.62 0.55 -0.61
C ILE A 165 -2.77 1.81 -0.37
N ASN A 166 -2.50 2.57 -1.43
CA ASN A 166 -1.68 3.78 -1.38
C ASN A 166 -2.51 5.06 -1.51
N ASN A 167 -3.82 4.99 -1.31
CA ASN A 167 -4.66 6.18 -1.30
C ASN A 167 -4.22 7.15 -0.21
N TYR A 168 -4.29 8.43 -0.52
CA TYR A 168 -4.06 9.50 0.42
C TYR A 168 -5.14 10.57 0.25
N ARG A 169 -5.75 10.93 1.37
CA ARG A 169 -6.72 12.01 1.48
C ARG A 169 -6.32 12.91 2.64
N TYR A 170 -6.39 14.20 2.42
CA TYR A 170 -6.24 15.20 3.47
C TYR A 170 -7.24 16.33 3.23
N ASP A 171 -8.17 16.51 4.16
CA ASP A 171 -9.21 17.52 4.11
C ASP A 171 -8.65 18.83 4.67
N LEU A 172 -8.66 19.89 3.85
CA LEU A 172 -8.27 21.24 4.22
C LEU A 172 -9.52 22.03 4.60
N ASN A 173 -9.41 22.86 5.65
CA ASN A 173 -10.49 23.75 6.09
C ASN A 173 -11.84 23.01 6.22
N ASP A 174 -11.85 21.94 6.99
CA ASP A 174 -13.03 21.09 7.20
C ASP A 174 -13.64 20.55 5.89
N GLY A 175 -12.79 20.19 4.93
CA GLY A 175 -13.21 19.61 3.65
C GLY A 175 -13.65 20.59 2.59
N MET A 176 -13.36 21.88 2.75
CA MET A 176 -13.58 22.87 1.67
C MET A 176 -12.67 22.59 0.48
N GLU A 177 -11.53 21.97 0.71
CA GLU A 177 -10.63 21.45 -0.30
C GLU A 177 -10.09 20.10 0.15
N ILE A 178 -9.71 19.25 -0.81
CA ILE A 178 -9.17 17.92 -0.55
C ILE A 178 -7.86 17.76 -1.32
N LEU A 179 -6.81 17.36 -0.62
CA LEU A 179 -5.62 16.83 -1.26
C LEU A 179 -5.82 15.33 -1.47
N TRP A 180 -5.77 14.91 -2.72
CA TRP A 180 -6.09 13.56 -3.15
C TRP A 180 -4.95 12.94 -3.96
N MET A 181 -4.63 11.68 -3.70
CA MET A 181 -3.65 10.93 -4.48
C MET A 181 -4.35 10.09 -5.55
N SER A 182 -3.93 10.24 -6.81
CA SER A 182 -4.55 9.59 -7.96
C SER A 182 -3.52 9.14 -9.00
N GLU A 183 -3.86 8.07 -9.73
CA GLU A 183 -3.07 7.57 -10.86
C GLU A 183 -3.70 7.94 -12.23
N ARG A 184 -4.59 8.93 -12.28
CA ARG A 184 -5.39 9.30 -13.45
C ARG A 184 -4.61 9.75 -14.68
N ASP A 185 -3.38 10.23 -14.50
CA ASP A 185 -2.46 10.61 -15.60
C ASP A 185 -1.44 9.51 -15.97
N GLY A 186 -1.60 8.30 -15.39
CA GLY A 186 -0.70 7.18 -15.61
C GLY A 186 0.43 7.05 -14.59
N TRP A 187 0.52 7.99 -13.65
CA TRP A 187 1.47 8.00 -12.53
C TRP A 187 0.77 8.41 -11.25
N ARG A 188 1.31 8.03 -10.10
CA ARG A 188 0.71 8.36 -8.81
C ARG A 188 1.12 9.76 -8.38
N HIS A 189 0.16 10.69 -8.44
CA HIS A 189 0.36 12.10 -8.17
C HIS A 189 -0.69 12.68 -7.22
N LEU A 190 -0.37 13.86 -6.67
CA LEU A 190 -1.27 14.63 -5.81
C LEU A 190 -2.07 15.63 -6.64
N TYR A 191 -3.35 15.74 -6.27
CA TYR A 191 -4.33 16.63 -6.87
C TYR A 191 -5.01 17.44 -5.77
N ARG A 192 -5.39 18.68 -6.08
CA ARG A 192 -6.22 19.52 -5.23
C ARG A 192 -7.63 19.53 -5.80
N ILE A 193 -8.60 19.16 -4.97
CA ILE A 193 -10.01 19.03 -5.35
C ILE A 193 -10.83 20.06 -4.59
N ASP A 194 -11.80 20.68 -5.25
CA ASP A 194 -12.80 21.53 -4.61
C ASP A 194 -13.77 20.66 -3.81
N GLY A 195 -13.84 20.86 -2.51
CA GLY A 195 -14.69 20.06 -1.63
C GLY A 195 -16.17 20.35 -1.74
N LYS A 196 -16.58 21.39 -2.48
CA LYS A 196 -18.00 21.69 -2.76
C LYS A 196 -18.47 21.04 -4.05
N THR A 197 -17.66 21.13 -5.11
CA THR A 197 -18.07 20.67 -6.45
C THR A 197 -17.54 19.27 -6.78
N GLY A 198 -16.46 18.79 -6.11
CA GLY A 198 -15.74 17.57 -6.47
C GLY A 198 -14.82 17.74 -7.69
N GLU A 199 -14.69 18.95 -8.22
CA GLU A 199 -13.85 19.24 -9.38
C GLU A 199 -12.38 19.37 -9.01
N VAL A 200 -11.49 18.92 -9.90
CA VAL A 200 -10.05 19.10 -9.75
C VAL A 200 -9.69 20.58 -9.98
N LYS A 201 -9.20 21.25 -8.94
CA LYS A 201 -8.69 22.61 -9.04
C LYS A 201 -7.36 22.68 -9.77
N ASN A 202 -6.43 21.79 -9.39
CA ASN A 202 -5.16 21.64 -10.09
C ASN A 202 -4.49 20.30 -9.75
N GLN A 203 -3.59 19.87 -10.62
CA GLN A 203 -2.63 18.82 -10.34
C GLN A 203 -1.41 19.44 -9.62
N ILE A 204 -1.06 18.91 -8.44
CA ILE A 204 0.01 19.43 -7.59
C ILE A 204 1.37 18.88 -8.02
N THR A 205 1.46 17.58 -8.24
CA THR A 205 2.68 16.91 -8.70
C THR A 205 2.47 16.29 -10.07
N ARG A 206 3.51 16.25 -10.92
CA ARG A 206 3.43 15.73 -12.28
C ARG A 206 4.76 15.19 -12.78
N GLY A 207 4.73 14.29 -13.76
CA GLY A 207 5.93 13.74 -14.39
C GLY A 207 5.92 12.21 -14.44
N GLU A 208 6.96 11.62 -15.01
CA GLU A 208 7.13 10.16 -15.13
C GLU A 208 7.76 9.56 -13.85
N TRP A 209 7.12 9.80 -12.71
CA TRP A 209 7.57 9.38 -11.38
C TRP A 209 6.37 9.27 -10.44
N VAL A 210 6.54 8.74 -9.23
CA VAL A 210 5.44 8.50 -8.30
C VAL A 210 5.65 9.16 -6.93
N VAL A 211 4.58 9.71 -6.37
CA VAL A 211 4.51 10.01 -4.94
C VAL A 211 4.36 8.70 -4.19
N ARG A 212 5.25 8.45 -3.23
CA ARG A 212 5.24 7.21 -2.42
C ARG A 212 4.41 7.37 -1.16
N LYS A 213 4.59 8.46 -0.46
CA LYS A 213 3.92 8.74 0.81
C LYS A 213 3.99 10.23 1.13
N VAL A 214 2.89 10.83 1.53
CA VAL A 214 2.90 12.17 2.15
C VAL A 214 3.38 12.04 3.60
N ILE A 215 4.37 12.85 3.96
CA ILE A 215 4.93 12.87 5.32
C ILE A 215 4.16 13.84 6.19
N PHE A 216 3.94 15.07 5.70
CA PHE A 216 3.03 16.02 6.33
C PHE A 216 2.60 17.12 5.36
N VAL A 217 1.51 17.79 5.72
CA VAL A 217 0.97 18.97 5.04
C VAL A 217 1.16 20.18 5.96
N ASP A 218 1.82 21.20 5.45
CA ASP A 218 1.87 22.52 6.08
C ASP A 218 0.79 23.40 5.46
N ALA A 219 -0.38 23.42 6.10
CA ALA A 219 -1.52 24.19 5.62
C ALA A 219 -1.27 25.70 5.70
N GLY A 220 -0.48 26.17 6.68
CA GLY A 220 -0.15 27.59 6.85
C GLY A 220 0.73 28.12 5.71
N GLN A 221 1.69 27.33 5.26
CA GLN A 221 2.56 27.67 4.14
C GLN A 221 2.03 27.17 2.79
N GLN A 222 0.89 26.47 2.77
CA GLN A 222 0.32 25.80 1.59
C GLN A 222 1.34 24.88 0.89
N ARG A 223 2.03 24.05 1.67
CA ARG A 223 3.13 23.20 1.20
C ARG A 223 2.98 21.76 1.65
N ILE A 224 3.35 20.82 0.78
CA ILE A 224 3.31 19.39 1.06
C ILE A 224 4.74 18.85 1.05
N TYR A 225 5.04 18.01 2.04
CA TYR A 225 6.29 17.27 2.15
C TYR A 225 6.03 15.79 2.01
N PHE A 226 6.75 15.11 1.12
CA PHE A 226 6.44 13.74 0.72
C PHE A 226 7.68 12.97 0.25
N MET A 227 7.59 11.65 0.25
CA MET A 227 8.54 10.77 -0.42
C MET A 227 8.09 10.54 -1.86
N ALA A 228 9.04 10.60 -2.78
CA ALA A 228 8.83 10.32 -4.21
C ALA A 228 9.88 9.33 -4.72
N SER A 229 9.58 8.60 -5.78
CA SER A 229 10.55 7.71 -6.43
C SER A 229 10.44 7.76 -7.96
N GLY A 230 11.55 7.49 -8.67
CA GLY A 230 11.60 7.60 -10.12
C GLY A 230 11.92 9.01 -10.65
N LEU A 231 12.33 9.94 -9.79
CA LEU A 231 12.62 11.33 -10.16
C LEU A 231 13.78 11.43 -11.16
N ASN A 232 14.82 10.61 -10.99
CA ASN A 232 16.00 10.61 -11.83
C ASN A 232 16.05 9.34 -12.69
N LYS A 233 16.06 9.49 -14.02
CA LYS A 233 16.09 8.37 -14.98
C LYS A 233 17.40 7.57 -14.96
N LYS A 234 18.45 8.08 -14.32
CA LYS A 234 19.76 7.40 -14.22
C LYS A 234 19.90 6.57 -12.94
N GLU A 235 18.88 6.54 -12.11
CA GLU A 235 18.85 5.84 -10.83
C GLU A 235 17.88 4.66 -10.86
N ASP A 236 17.99 3.81 -9.85
CA ASP A 236 16.95 2.81 -9.58
C ASP A 236 15.62 3.55 -9.30
N PRO A 237 14.57 3.34 -10.12
CA PRO A 237 13.34 4.10 -10.01
C PRO A 237 12.53 3.82 -8.73
N TYR A 238 13.01 2.95 -7.88
CA TYR A 238 12.41 2.68 -6.58
C TYR A 238 13.09 3.43 -5.43
N ASN A 239 14.26 4.04 -5.64
CA ASN A 239 14.92 4.89 -4.66
C ASN A 239 14.00 6.05 -4.30
N GLN A 240 13.77 6.26 -3.00
CA GLN A 240 12.90 7.29 -2.50
C GLN A 240 13.68 8.53 -2.13
N HIS A 241 13.19 9.68 -2.56
CA HIS A 241 13.69 11.00 -2.23
C HIS A 241 12.67 11.79 -1.43
N TYR A 242 13.13 12.60 -0.51
CA TYR A 242 12.30 13.50 0.26
C TYR A 242 12.12 14.80 -0.49
N CYS A 243 10.87 15.15 -0.76
CA CYS A 243 10.50 16.26 -1.62
C CYS A 243 9.51 17.20 -0.95
N CYS A 244 9.40 18.41 -1.49
CA CYS A 244 8.31 19.31 -1.15
C CYS A 244 7.80 20.03 -2.41
N VAL A 245 6.55 20.51 -2.32
CA VAL A 245 5.85 21.24 -3.39
C VAL A 245 4.77 22.14 -2.78
N ASN A 246 4.48 23.27 -3.40
CA ASN A 246 3.36 24.11 -3.01
C ASN A 246 2.03 23.52 -3.51
N PHE A 247 0.89 23.88 -2.90
CA PHE A 247 -0.44 23.39 -3.28
C PHE A 247 -0.83 23.71 -4.72
N ASP A 248 -0.29 24.79 -5.31
CA ASP A 248 -0.50 25.17 -6.70
C ASP A 248 0.39 24.40 -7.70
N GLY A 249 1.28 23.55 -7.19
CA GLY A 249 2.24 22.78 -7.99
C GLY A 249 3.55 23.50 -8.29
N THR A 250 3.72 24.72 -7.84
CA THR A 250 4.99 25.45 -7.95
C THR A 250 5.97 25.06 -6.83
N GLY A 251 7.22 25.49 -6.93
CA GLY A 251 8.21 25.34 -5.87
C GLY A 251 8.58 23.88 -5.55
N PHE A 252 8.44 22.96 -6.50
CA PHE A 252 8.91 21.57 -6.33
C PHE A 252 10.41 21.56 -6.05
N GLN A 253 10.80 20.81 -5.04
CA GLN A 253 12.21 20.59 -4.67
C GLN A 253 12.41 19.14 -4.22
N ASP A 254 13.44 18.51 -4.74
CA ASP A 254 14.06 17.33 -4.16
C ASP A 254 15.05 17.80 -3.06
N LEU A 255 14.79 17.41 -1.82
CA LEU A 255 15.57 17.81 -0.64
C LEU A 255 16.72 16.83 -0.33
N THR A 256 16.73 15.66 -0.95
CA THR A 256 17.70 14.59 -0.73
C THR A 256 18.23 14.06 -2.07
N PRO A 257 19.11 14.81 -2.76
CA PRO A 257 19.46 14.57 -4.17
C PRO A 257 20.48 13.44 -4.40
N GLU A 258 20.99 12.79 -3.35
CA GLU A 258 21.93 11.69 -3.48
C GLU A 258 21.26 10.45 -4.11
N ASN A 259 21.96 9.79 -5.03
CA ASN A 259 21.48 8.55 -5.65
C ASN A 259 21.43 7.41 -4.62
N ALA A 260 20.36 7.36 -3.84
CA ALA A 260 20.12 6.39 -2.78
C ALA A 260 18.64 6.32 -2.39
N ASN A 261 18.29 5.33 -1.59
CA ASN A 261 17.00 5.29 -0.90
C ASN A 261 17.11 6.06 0.42
N HIS A 262 16.26 7.07 0.62
CA HIS A 262 16.29 7.97 1.76
C HIS A 262 15.21 7.65 2.77
N LYS A 263 15.56 7.78 4.06
CA LYS A 263 14.65 7.74 5.20
C LYS A 263 14.84 8.98 6.03
N VAL A 264 13.77 9.72 6.29
CA VAL A 264 13.83 10.99 6.99
C VAL A 264 13.17 10.92 8.36
N ILE A 265 13.81 11.55 9.35
CA ILE A 265 13.30 11.70 10.70
C ILE A 265 13.29 13.20 11.01
N LEU A 266 12.08 13.76 11.18
CA LEU A 266 11.88 15.18 11.44
C LEU A 266 12.12 15.52 12.92
N SER A 267 12.68 16.70 13.20
CA SER A 267 12.63 17.32 14.54
C SER A 267 11.17 17.63 14.92
N LYS A 268 10.90 17.76 16.22
CA LYS A 268 9.53 18.05 16.72
C LYS A 268 8.95 19.35 16.16
N ASP A 269 9.78 20.37 16.02
CA ASP A 269 9.43 21.68 15.47
C ASP A 269 9.48 21.73 13.93
N ARG A 270 9.88 20.61 13.30
CA ARG A 270 10.06 20.49 11.85
C ARG A 270 11.05 21.48 11.23
N SER A 271 11.98 22.03 12.01
CA SER A 271 13.02 22.92 11.50
C SER A 271 14.16 22.15 10.82
N TYR A 272 14.41 20.92 11.27
CA TYR A 272 15.48 20.05 10.80
C TYR A 272 15.00 18.63 10.55
N PHE A 273 15.78 17.88 9.78
CA PHE A 273 15.61 16.43 9.64
C PHE A 273 16.95 15.71 9.56
N VAL A 274 16.96 14.52 10.10
CA VAL A 274 18.01 13.53 9.85
C VAL A 274 17.62 12.75 8.60
N ASP A 275 18.52 12.72 7.64
CA ASP A 275 18.40 11.94 6.41
C ASP A 275 19.36 10.76 6.52
N VAL A 276 18.81 9.55 6.53
CA VAL A 276 19.58 8.30 6.48
C VAL A 276 19.39 7.72 5.10
N TYR A 277 20.46 7.67 4.32
CA TYR A 277 20.38 7.14 2.97
C TYR A 277 21.35 5.97 2.75
N SER A 278 20.89 5.00 1.97
CA SER A 278 21.63 3.80 1.61
C SER A 278 21.12 3.19 0.31
N ARG A 279 21.84 2.20 -0.21
CA ARG A 279 21.40 1.26 -1.26
C ARG A 279 21.87 -0.14 -0.88
N PRO A 280 21.43 -1.20 -1.52
CA PRO A 280 22.00 -2.52 -1.31
C PRO A 280 23.52 -2.57 -1.47
N ASP A 281 24.07 -1.72 -2.36
CA ASP A 281 25.49 -1.59 -2.67
C ASP A 281 26.15 -0.32 -2.07
N LEU A 282 25.47 0.37 -1.17
CA LEU A 282 25.96 1.58 -0.49
C LEU A 282 25.60 1.53 1.00
N PRO A 283 26.59 1.39 1.90
CA PRO A 283 26.36 1.44 3.35
C PRO A 283 25.68 2.74 3.80
N PRO A 284 24.90 2.71 4.92
CA PRO A 284 24.17 3.86 5.39
C PRO A 284 25.06 5.07 5.72
N VAL A 285 24.58 6.23 5.33
CA VAL A 285 25.11 7.53 5.73
C VAL A 285 23.99 8.33 6.38
N SER A 286 24.24 8.87 7.57
CA SER A 286 23.30 9.73 8.31
C SER A 286 23.79 11.16 8.28
N VAL A 287 22.94 12.08 7.82
CA VAL A 287 23.26 13.51 7.73
C VAL A 287 22.16 14.36 8.34
N LEU A 288 22.53 15.52 8.83
CA LEU A 288 21.59 16.55 9.31
C LEU A 288 21.36 17.58 8.21
N ARG A 289 20.10 17.89 7.94
CA ARG A 289 19.66 18.95 7.02
C ARG A 289 18.65 19.88 7.67
N LYS A 290 18.53 21.10 7.15
CA LYS A 290 17.46 22.02 7.50
C LYS A 290 16.26 21.80 6.57
N LEU A 291 15.05 21.86 7.12
CA LEU A 291 13.86 21.69 6.32
C LEU A 291 13.76 22.76 5.21
N GLY A 292 13.43 22.34 3.99
CA GLY A 292 13.36 23.20 2.81
C GLY A 292 14.70 23.49 2.15
N GLU A 293 15.80 22.95 2.67
CA GLU A 293 17.15 23.11 2.10
C GLU A 293 17.76 21.77 1.72
N LYS A 294 18.49 21.74 0.58
CA LYS A 294 19.20 20.53 0.11
C LYS A 294 20.55 20.35 0.80
N LYS A 295 21.09 21.43 1.40
CA LYS A 295 22.44 21.47 1.96
C LYS A 295 22.55 20.56 3.18
N VAL A 296 23.59 19.71 3.18
CA VAL A 296 24.01 18.97 4.38
C VAL A 296 24.64 19.95 5.36
N ILE A 297 24.13 19.99 6.57
CA ILE A 297 24.70 20.79 7.68
C ILE A 297 25.86 20.05 8.32
N ALA A 298 25.65 18.76 8.61
CA ALA A 298 26.64 17.90 9.23
C ALA A 298 26.43 16.45 8.81
N THR A 299 27.52 15.71 8.64
CA THR A 299 27.48 14.24 8.61
C THR A 299 27.50 13.76 10.06
N LEU A 300 26.49 12.98 10.43
CA LEU A 300 26.35 12.45 11.77
C LEU A 300 27.08 11.11 11.91
N GLU A 301 26.92 10.23 10.90
CA GLU A 301 27.54 8.89 10.92
C GLU A 301 27.70 8.36 9.50
N LYS A 302 28.72 7.52 9.31
CA LYS A 302 28.91 6.68 8.12
C LYS A 302 29.18 5.26 8.57
N CYS A 303 28.36 4.32 8.09
CA CYS A 303 28.53 2.92 8.44
C CYS A 303 29.85 2.36 7.87
N ASP A 304 30.71 1.87 8.75
CA ASP A 304 31.92 1.14 8.38
C ASP A 304 31.59 -0.35 8.22
N ILE A 305 31.99 -0.93 7.11
CA ILE A 305 31.81 -2.34 6.76
C ILE A 305 33.15 -3.06 6.55
N SER A 306 34.27 -2.50 7.02
CA SER A 306 35.60 -3.06 6.84
C SER A 306 35.72 -4.45 7.46
N ASP A 307 35.19 -4.66 8.66
CA ASP A 307 35.19 -5.96 9.34
C ASP A 307 34.36 -7.01 8.60
N LEU A 308 33.20 -6.64 8.05
CA LEU A 308 32.42 -7.54 7.20
C LEU A 308 33.20 -8.00 5.97
N LYS A 309 33.85 -7.05 5.30
CA LYS A 309 34.68 -7.35 4.12
C LYS A 309 35.88 -8.22 4.48
N ALA A 310 36.50 -7.98 5.63
CA ALA A 310 37.62 -8.78 6.11
C ALA A 310 37.23 -10.25 6.39
N GLN A 311 35.95 -10.50 6.73
CA GLN A 311 35.39 -11.85 6.88
C GLN A 311 34.99 -12.51 5.54
N GLY A 312 35.24 -11.86 4.40
CA GLY A 312 34.90 -12.38 3.07
C GLY A 312 33.45 -12.09 2.63
N TRP A 313 32.73 -11.26 3.37
CA TRP A 313 31.37 -10.86 2.98
C TRP A 313 31.37 -10.14 1.62
N GLN A 314 30.40 -10.47 0.78
CA GLN A 314 30.22 -9.92 -0.56
C GLN A 314 29.13 -8.87 -0.57
N MET A 315 29.46 -7.67 -1.05
CA MET A 315 28.47 -6.62 -1.29
C MET A 315 27.41 -7.11 -2.28
N PRO A 316 26.11 -6.99 -1.96
CA PRO A 316 25.06 -7.24 -2.94
C PRO A 316 25.23 -6.35 -4.17
N GLU A 317 24.89 -6.88 -5.33
CA GLU A 317 24.99 -6.12 -6.58
C GLU A 317 23.62 -5.73 -7.10
N VAL A 318 23.40 -4.42 -7.33
CA VAL A 318 22.24 -3.91 -8.03
C VAL A 318 22.43 -4.10 -9.52
N PHE A 319 21.51 -4.79 -10.18
CA PHE A 319 21.56 -5.07 -11.61
C PHE A 319 20.27 -4.68 -12.31
N CYS A 320 20.42 -4.10 -13.51
CA CYS A 320 19.32 -3.67 -14.37
C CYS A 320 19.40 -4.36 -15.71
N ALA A 321 18.26 -4.83 -16.22
CA ALA A 321 18.13 -5.40 -17.56
C ALA A 321 16.80 -4.99 -18.19
N LYS A 322 16.69 -5.08 -19.52
CA LYS A 322 15.44 -4.81 -20.23
C LYS A 322 14.43 -5.92 -20.01
N GLY A 323 13.18 -5.54 -19.75
CA GLY A 323 12.05 -6.45 -19.58
C GLY A 323 11.53 -7.06 -20.88
N ARG A 324 10.32 -7.62 -20.78
CA ARG A 324 9.64 -8.34 -21.88
C ARG A 324 9.45 -7.53 -23.15
N ASP A 325 9.26 -6.22 -23.02
CA ASP A 325 9.06 -5.28 -24.11
C ASP A 325 10.37 -4.78 -24.77
N GLY A 326 11.52 -5.19 -24.23
CA GLY A 326 12.86 -4.74 -24.69
C GLY A 326 13.18 -3.28 -24.39
N LYS A 327 12.33 -2.56 -23.64
CA LYS A 327 12.45 -1.11 -23.37
C LYS A 327 12.47 -0.80 -21.89
N THR A 328 11.55 -1.38 -21.13
CA THR A 328 11.37 -1.11 -19.70
C THR A 328 12.51 -1.69 -18.88
N ASP A 329 13.10 -0.87 -18.03
CA ASP A 329 14.15 -1.29 -17.12
C ASP A 329 13.56 -2.07 -15.94
N ILE A 330 14.07 -3.29 -15.77
CA ILE A 330 13.77 -4.20 -14.67
C ILE A 330 14.96 -4.21 -13.73
N TRP A 331 14.69 -3.96 -12.47
CA TRP A 331 15.71 -3.83 -11.44
C TRP A 331 15.66 -4.98 -10.46
N GLY A 332 16.84 -5.43 -10.03
CA GLY A 332 16.99 -6.52 -9.08
C GLY A 332 18.34 -6.47 -8.37
N THR A 333 18.48 -7.39 -7.42
CA THR A 333 19.70 -7.52 -6.60
C THR A 333 20.22 -8.94 -6.66
N ILE A 334 21.55 -9.09 -6.71
CA ILE A 334 22.28 -10.36 -6.74
C ILE A 334 23.04 -10.50 -5.41
N TYR A 335 22.86 -11.65 -4.74
CA TYR A 335 23.53 -12.01 -3.51
C TYR A 335 24.47 -13.20 -3.78
N ARG A 336 25.69 -13.12 -3.25
CA ARG A 336 26.75 -14.12 -3.40
C ARG A 336 27.16 -14.68 -2.04
N PRO A 337 27.67 -15.92 -1.98
CA PRO A 337 28.23 -16.47 -0.73
C PRO A 337 29.47 -15.70 -0.28
N PHE A 338 29.82 -15.77 0.99
CA PHE A 338 31.04 -15.15 1.54
C PHE A 338 32.30 -15.63 0.81
N ASN A 339 32.42 -16.93 0.58
CA ASN A 339 33.56 -17.52 -0.11
C ASN A 339 33.32 -17.62 -1.62
N PHE A 340 32.77 -16.55 -2.20
CA PHE A 340 32.47 -16.51 -3.62
C PHE A 340 33.74 -16.62 -4.48
N ASP A 341 33.71 -17.58 -5.40
CA ASP A 341 34.77 -17.81 -6.38
C ASP A 341 34.21 -17.63 -7.81
N PRO A 342 34.61 -16.58 -8.53
CA PRO A 342 34.07 -16.29 -9.86
C PRO A 342 34.45 -17.33 -10.94
N SER A 343 35.38 -18.25 -10.64
CA SER A 343 35.76 -19.36 -11.53
C SER A 343 34.80 -20.53 -11.45
N LYS A 344 33.98 -20.63 -10.41
CA LYS A 344 32.98 -21.67 -10.22
C LYS A 344 31.68 -21.39 -10.93
N SER A 345 30.86 -22.42 -11.11
CA SER A 345 29.50 -22.30 -11.64
C SER A 345 28.48 -22.58 -10.52
N TYR A 346 27.58 -21.63 -10.30
CA TYR A 346 26.60 -21.67 -9.23
C TYR A 346 25.18 -21.80 -9.77
N PRO A 347 24.35 -22.67 -9.19
CA PRO A 347 22.91 -22.63 -9.45
C PRO A 347 22.34 -21.28 -9.00
N VAL A 348 21.28 -20.84 -9.67
CA VAL A 348 20.60 -19.60 -9.37
C VAL A 348 19.30 -19.89 -8.60
N VAL A 349 19.03 -19.16 -7.55
CA VAL A 349 17.75 -19.24 -6.82
C VAL A 349 17.12 -17.86 -6.76
N GLU A 350 15.88 -17.75 -7.27
CA GLU A 350 15.11 -16.53 -7.16
C GLU A 350 14.27 -16.51 -5.88
N ASN A 351 14.41 -15.45 -5.08
CA ASN A 351 13.50 -15.12 -4.00
C ASN A 351 12.41 -14.22 -4.57
N ILE A 352 11.19 -14.76 -4.73
CA ILE A 352 10.09 -14.05 -5.35
C ILE A 352 9.03 -13.63 -4.35
N TYR A 353 8.56 -12.39 -4.54
CA TYR A 353 7.29 -11.92 -4.03
C TYR A 353 6.74 -10.93 -5.06
N ALA A 354 5.65 -11.25 -5.73
CA ALA A 354 5.10 -10.44 -6.79
C ALA A 354 3.59 -10.24 -6.61
N GLY A 355 3.09 -9.19 -7.21
CA GLY A 355 1.68 -8.81 -7.17
C GLY A 355 1.47 -7.31 -6.99
N PRO A 356 0.21 -6.85 -7.00
CA PRO A 356 -0.14 -5.44 -7.08
C PRO A 356 0.11 -4.63 -5.80
N HIS A 357 0.39 -5.27 -4.68
CA HIS A 357 0.40 -4.61 -3.36
C HIS A 357 1.65 -3.75 -3.12
N ASP A 358 2.84 -4.15 -3.60
CA ASP A 358 4.08 -3.39 -3.43
C ASP A 358 5.17 -3.81 -4.45
N SER A 359 6.33 -3.16 -4.39
CA SER A 359 7.62 -3.60 -4.91
C SER A 359 8.40 -4.30 -3.80
N HIS A 360 9.27 -5.26 -4.13
CA HIS A 360 9.75 -6.21 -3.14
C HIS A 360 11.26 -6.32 -3.01
N VAL A 361 12.00 -5.84 -4.00
CA VAL A 361 13.46 -5.77 -3.93
C VAL A 361 13.84 -4.69 -2.90
N SER A 362 14.60 -5.08 -1.87
CA SER A 362 15.12 -4.14 -0.88
C SER A 362 15.94 -3.04 -1.57
N LYS A 363 15.73 -1.80 -1.18
CA LYS A 363 16.47 -0.63 -1.69
C LYS A 363 17.41 -0.05 -0.64
N ASP A 364 17.34 -0.56 0.58
CA ASP A 364 18.25 -0.20 1.65
C ASP A 364 19.44 -1.16 1.71
N PHE A 365 20.53 -0.68 2.28
CA PHE A 365 21.62 -1.54 2.69
C PHE A 365 21.17 -2.48 3.81
N ASN A 366 21.41 -3.75 3.59
CA ASN A 366 21.24 -4.78 4.62
C ASN A 366 22.41 -5.77 4.49
N PRO A 367 23.31 -5.85 5.48
CA PRO A 367 24.47 -6.73 5.42
C PRO A 367 24.06 -8.20 5.39
N ILE A 368 22.91 -8.54 5.94
CA ILE A 368 22.34 -9.89 5.94
C ILE A 368 20.87 -9.78 5.51
N GLU A 369 20.62 -9.94 4.22
CA GLU A 369 19.26 -10.03 3.69
C GLU A 369 18.71 -11.42 3.92
N TRP A 370 18.19 -11.62 5.06
CA TRP A 370 17.80 -12.85 5.74
C TRP A 370 17.82 -14.13 4.89
N SER A 371 16.73 -14.51 4.28
CA SER A 371 16.66 -15.76 3.50
C SER A 371 17.58 -15.77 2.27
N SER A 372 17.84 -14.61 1.65
CA SER A 372 18.68 -14.52 0.46
C SER A 372 20.15 -14.76 0.81
N SER A 373 20.67 -14.14 1.88
CA SER A 373 22.04 -14.36 2.33
C SER A 373 22.26 -15.79 2.82
N SER A 374 21.31 -16.32 3.62
CA SER A 374 21.41 -17.70 4.14
C SER A 374 21.46 -18.75 3.02
N LEU A 375 20.66 -18.58 1.96
CA LEU A 375 20.70 -19.48 0.81
C LEU A 375 21.97 -19.31 -0.01
N ALA A 376 22.50 -18.09 -0.13
CA ALA A 376 23.75 -17.86 -0.81
C ALA A 376 24.90 -18.65 -0.14
N GLU A 377 24.92 -18.70 1.20
CA GLU A 377 25.93 -19.47 1.96
C GLU A 377 25.89 -20.99 1.71
N LEU A 378 24.76 -21.51 1.21
CA LEU A 378 24.67 -22.92 0.77
C LEU A 378 25.25 -23.15 -0.63
N GLY A 379 25.86 -22.14 -1.26
CA GLY A 379 26.49 -22.26 -2.57
C GLY A 379 25.57 -21.89 -3.75
N TYR A 380 24.61 -21.01 -3.54
CA TYR A 380 23.74 -20.47 -4.60
C TYR A 380 24.04 -19.00 -4.91
N ILE A 381 23.78 -18.59 -6.12
CA ILE A 381 23.56 -17.17 -6.43
C ILE A 381 22.09 -16.88 -6.22
N VAL A 382 21.76 -16.01 -5.27
CA VAL A 382 20.38 -15.65 -4.99
C VAL A 382 20.05 -14.30 -5.64
N VAL A 383 18.89 -14.24 -6.30
CA VAL A 383 18.41 -13.03 -6.96
C VAL A 383 17.04 -12.61 -6.44
N ARG A 384 16.80 -11.30 -6.38
CA ARG A 384 15.49 -10.69 -6.14
C ARG A 384 15.20 -9.70 -7.25
N ILE A 385 13.99 -9.73 -7.82
CA ILE A 385 13.67 -8.94 -9.01
C ILE A 385 12.26 -8.36 -8.86
N ASP A 386 12.03 -7.12 -9.29
CA ASP A 386 10.71 -6.53 -9.44
C ASP A 386 10.33 -6.46 -10.93
N GLY A 387 9.55 -7.44 -11.39
CA GLY A 387 9.01 -7.49 -12.75
C GLY A 387 7.75 -6.64 -12.91
N MET A 388 7.25 -6.49 -14.14
CA MET A 388 6.00 -5.81 -14.43
C MET A 388 4.83 -6.47 -13.69
N GLY A 389 3.89 -5.66 -13.22
CA GLY A 389 2.77 -6.07 -12.36
C GLY A 389 2.99 -5.79 -10.87
N THR A 390 4.21 -5.41 -10.45
CA THR A 390 4.44 -4.85 -9.11
C THR A 390 4.18 -3.35 -9.08
N ASN A 391 4.01 -2.80 -7.88
CA ASN A 391 3.65 -1.39 -7.66
C ASN A 391 4.86 -0.44 -7.76
N ASN A 392 4.62 0.85 -7.50
CA ASN A 392 5.62 1.92 -7.36
C ASN A 392 6.32 2.35 -8.66
N ARG A 393 5.73 2.03 -9.79
CA ARG A 393 6.12 2.49 -11.13
C ARG A 393 4.90 3.14 -11.81
N SER A 394 4.95 3.31 -13.14
CA SER A 394 3.80 3.79 -13.90
C SER A 394 2.59 2.85 -13.75
N LYS A 395 1.39 3.41 -13.91
CA LYS A 395 0.16 2.61 -13.93
C LYS A 395 0.22 1.50 -14.98
N LYS A 396 0.76 1.78 -16.17
CA LYS A 396 0.96 0.79 -17.23
C LYS A 396 1.85 -0.39 -16.81
N PHE A 397 2.89 -0.13 -16.03
CA PHE A 397 3.76 -1.18 -15.47
C PHE A 397 3.00 -2.02 -14.44
N HIS A 398 2.21 -1.38 -13.59
CA HIS A 398 1.42 -2.00 -12.54
C HIS A 398 0.26 -2.83 -13.12
N ASP A 399 -0.44 -2.32 -14.13
CA ASP A 399 -1.64 -2.92 -14.71
C ASP A 399 -1.39 -4.28 -15.40
N VAL A 400 -0.14 -4.67 -15.65
CA VAL A 400 0.20 -5.99 -16.20
C VAL A 400 -0.35 -7.14 -15.34
N CYS A 401 -0.52 -6.93 -14.03
CA CYS A 401 -1.10 -7.92 -13.13
C CYS A 401 -2.64 -7.96 -13.14
N TRP A 402 -3.32 -7.00 -13.81
CA TRP A 402 -4.78 -6.94 -13.85
C TRP A 402 -5.41 -8.19 -14.45
N LYS A 403 -6.20 -8.94 -13.66
CA LYS A 403 -6.78 -10.25 -14.02
C LYS A 403 -5.74 -11.27 -14.51
N ASN A 404 -4.46 -11.04 -14.18
CA ASN A 404 -3.32 -11.82 -14.66
C ASN A 404 -2.27 -12.04 -13.56
N LEU A 405 -2.71 -12.36 -12.35
CA LEU A 405 -1.81 -12.54 -11.19
C LEU A 405 -0.82 -13.72 -11.38
N LYS A 406 -1.17 -14.72 -12.22
CA LYS A 406 -0.30 -15.84 -12.55
C LYS A 406 0.96 -15.44 -13.32
N ASP A 407 0.95 -14.29 -14.00
CA ASP A 407 2.11 -13.77 -14.74
C ASP A 407 3.30 -13.48 -13.80
N ALA A 408 3.03 -12.90 -12.63
CA ALA A 408 4.02 -12.59 -11.58
C ALA A 408 5.31 -11.93 -12.11
N GLY A 409 5.28 -11.32 -13.30
CA GLY A 409 6.45 -10.73 -13.95
C GLY A 409 7.45 -11.75 -14.53
N PHE A 410 7.10 -13.02 -14.70
CA PHE A 410 8.02 -14.08 -15.17
C PHE A 410 8.71 -13.77 -16.49
N PRO A 411 8.06 -13.26 -17.54
CA PRO A 411 8.77 -12.92 -18.76
C PRO A 411 9.89 -11.89 -18.56
N ASP A 412 9.73 -10.97 -17.59
CA ASP A 412 10.74 -9.98 -17.26
C ASP A 412 11.87 -10.60 -16.43
N ARG A 413 11.51 -11.41 -15.43
CA ARG A 413 12.43 -12.07 -14.50
C ARG A 413 13.36 -13.04 -15.21
N ILE A 414 12.81 -13.87 -16.10
CA ILE A 414 13.58 -14.80 -16.92
C ILE A 414 14.59 -14.05 -17.79
N LYS A 415 14.15 -13.00 -18.51
CA LYS A 415 15.06 -12.15 -19.32
C LYS A 415 16.12 -11.49 -18.47
N TRP A 416 15.77 -11.03 -17.28
CA TRP A 416 16.72 -10.39 -16.37
C TRP A 416 17.79 -11.39 -15.90
N ILE A 417 17.42 -12.60 -15.45
CA ILE A 417 18.35 -13.66 -15.03
C ILE A 417 19.26 -14.06 -16.20
N GLN A 418 18.70 -14.24 -17.40
CA GLN A 418 19.48 -14.52 -18.61
C GLN A 418 20.45 -13.38 -18.96
N ALA A 419 20.06 -12.12 -18.79
CA ALA A 419 20.93 -10.97 -19.02
C ALA A 419 22.05 -10.92 -17.98
N ALA A 420 21.75 -11.18 -16.71
CA ALA A 420 22.74 -11.27 -15.64
C ALA A 420 23.76 -12.39 -15.94
N ALA A 421 23.32 -13.58 -16.34
CA ALA A 421 24.17 -14.71 -16.66
C ALA A 421 25.05 -14.48 -17.91
N ARG A 422 24.58 -13.67 -18.86
CA ARG A 422 25.47 -13.24 -19.99
C ARG A 422 26.65 -12.40 -19.51
N LYS A 423 26.43 -11.56 -18.49
CA LYS A 423 27.50 -10.73 -17.88
C LYS A 423 28.33 -11.52 -16.89
N TYR A 424 27.68 -12.35 -16.07
CA TYR A 424 28.31 -13.09 -14.98
C TYR A 424 28.29 -14.60 -15.27
N LYS A 425 29.41 -15.09 -15.81
CA LYS A 425 29.54 -16.49 -16.28
C LYS A 425 29.43 -17.56 -15.22
N TYR A 426 29.55 -17.19 -13.95
CA TYR A 426 29.34 -18.06 -12.80
C TYR A 426 27.86 -18.39 -12.54
N MET A 427 26.91 -17.66 -13.13
CA MET A 427 25.48 -17.95 -12.99
C MET A 427 25.03 -19.04 -13.98
N ASP A 428 24.65 -20.21 -13.46
CA ASP A 428 24.22 -21.34 -14.27
C ASP A 428 22.69 -21.31 -14.48
N THR A 429 22.27 -20.86 -15.63
CA THR A 429 20.86 -20.80 -16.02
C THR A 429 20.23 -22.14 -16.42
N SER A 430 21.00 -23.22 -16.45
CA SER A 430 20.45 -24.58 -16.59
C SER A 430 19.87 -25.13 -15.26
N ARG A 431 20.29 -24.52 -14.13
CA ARG A 431 19.90 -24.89 -12.76
C ARG A 431 19.30 -23.70 -12.02
N VAL A 432 18.08 -23.29 -12.42
CA VAL A 432 17.38 -22.18 -11.76
C VAL A 432 16.27 -22.71 -10.88
N GLY A 433 16.34 -22.38 -9.59
CA GLY A 433 15.27 -22.60 -8.61
C GLY A 433 14.57 -21.31 -8.24
N ILE A 434 13.42 -21.44 -7.56
CA ILE A 434 12.64 -20.30 -7.08
C ILE A 434 11.98 -20.64 -5.74
N TYR A 435 11.87 -19.67 -4.85
CA TYR A 435 11.07 -19.81 -3.64
C TYR A 435 10.42 -18.51 -3.24
N GLY A 436 9.32 -18.61 -2.48
CA GLY A 436 8.62 -17.46 -1.98
C GLY A 436 7.67 -17.80 -0.83
N TRP A 437 7.27 -16.76 -0.10
CA TRP A 437 6.36 -16.85 1.03
C TRP A 437 5.01 -16.23 0.67
N SER A 438 3.87 -16.77 1.18
CA SER A 438 2.52 -16.23 0.95
C SER A 438 2.21 -16.08 -0.54
N ALA A 439 1.95 -14.88 -1.05
CA ALA A 439 1.82 -14.61 -2.49
C ALA A 439 3.06 -15.07 -3.28
N GLY A 440 4.27 -14.94 -2.69
CA GLY A 440 5.50 -15.50 -3.26
C GLY A 440 5.46 -17.02 -3.39
N GLY A 441 4.83 -17.74 -2.46
CA GLY A 441 4.60 -19.18 -2.57
C GLY A 441 3.66 -19.55 -3.74
N GLN A 442 2.60 -18.77 -3.97
CA GLN A 442 1.76 -18.89 -5.15
C GLN A 442 2.56 -18.61 -6.43
N ASN A 443 3.43 -17.60 -6.42
CA ASN A 443 4.29 -17.30 -7.56
C ASN A 443 5.27 -18.45 -7.83
N ALA A 444 5.93 -19.00 -6.79
CA ALA A 444 6.86 -20.12 -6.93
C ALA A 444 6.17 -21.37 -7.51
N MET A 445 4.95 -21.68 -7.09
CA MET A 445 4.14 -22.74 -7.70
C MET A 445 3.84 -22.44 -9.18
N ALA A 446 3.44 -21.20 -9.50
CA ALA A 446 3.14 -20.80 -10.87
C ALA A 446 4.38 -20.91 -11.79
N ALA A 447 5.57 -20.65 -11.27
CA ALA A 447 6.83 -20.82 -12.00
C ALA A 447 7.01 -22.28 -12.50
N LEU A 448 6.77 -23.26 -11.62
CA LEU A 448 6.87 -24.68 -12.04
C LEU A 448 5.74 -25.12 -12.97
N LEU A 449 4.54 -24.57 -12.82
CA LEU A 449 3.40 -24.94 -13.66
C LEU A 449 3.48 -24.36 -15.07
N PHE A 450 4.03 -23.16 -15.23
CA PHE A 450 3.94 -22.41 -16.48
C PHE A 450 5.31 -22.07 -17.12
N HIS A 451 6.42 -22.24 -16.37
CA HIS A 451 7.78 -21.91 -16.80
C HIS A 451 8.80 -22.98 -16.36
N ASN A 452 8.41 -24.27 -16.38
CA ASN A 452 9.25 -25.41 -15.99
C ASN A 452 10.39 -25.68 -16.99
N ASP A 453 10.33 -25.09 -18.18
CA ASP A 453 11.43 -25.01 -19.12
C ASP A 453 12.61 -24.20 -18.60
N PHE A 454 12.36 -23.23 -17.71
CA PHE A 454 13.35 -22.38 -17.10
C PHE A 454 13.58 -22.72 -15.61
N TYR A 455 12.53 -22.72 -14.78
CA TYR A 455 12.63 -23.05 -13.35
C TYR A 455 12.56 -24.56 -13.12
N LYS A 456 13.58 -25.12 -12.42
CA LYS A 456 13.74 -26.56 -12.22
C LYS A 456 13.27 -27.06 -10.85
N ALA A 457 13.17 -26.14 -9.86
CA ALA A 457 12.73 -26.42 -8.49
C ALA A 457 12.01 -25.23 -7.88
N ALA A 458 11.06 -25.47 -6.97
CA ALA A 458 10.39 -24.43 -6.18
C ALA A 458 10.13 -24.92 -4.75
#